data_49d101ef9e929603fb388116b180a56b
#
_entry.id   49d101ef9e929603fb388116b180a56b
#
_cell.length_a   1.000
_cell.length_b   1.000
_cell.length_c   1.000
_cell.angle_alpha   90.00
_cell.angle_beta   90.00
_cell.angle_gamma   90.00
#
_symmetry.space_group_name_H-M   'P 1'
#
loop_
_entity.id
_entity.type
_entity.pdbx_description
1 polymer ?
#
loop_
_entity_poly.entity_id
_entity_poly.type
_entity_poly.pdbx_seq_one_letter_code
_entity_poly.pdbx_strand_id
1 'polypeptide(L)'
;MNGFYQSKKWRKLLTIIKLERVNDKGQLICEYCGKPIVRAYDCIGHHVIPLTDENINDATVALNPDNIQLVHHICHNHIHNKLGFQERQVYLVYGPPFAGKRKFVDGARNDGDLIVDIDSIWQSISGCPRGLKPGRLRANVFGIRDALIDMVKYRRGKWLNAYVIGGYPLSGERERIMKELQAREIYVESNEDDCLIKCGSADEKKFVRDWFEKFGKTSPPL
;
A
#
# COMPACT_ATOMS: atom_id res chain seq x y z
N MET A 1 6.99 7.24 31.44
CA MET A 1 7.79 6.38 30.52
C MET A 1 9.13 6.97 30.06
N ASN A 2 9.25 8.25 29.67
CA ASN A 2 10.55 8.82 29.22
C ASN A 2 11.73 8.68 30.21
N GLY A 3 11.48 8.70 31.50
CA GLY A 3 12.53 8.57 32.52
C GLY A 3 13.16 7.17 32.61
N PHE A 4 12.42 6.10 32.30
CA PHE A 4 12.91 4.73 32.37
C PHE A 4 14.03 4.48 31.34
N TYR A 5 13.81 4.85 30.08
CA TYR A 5 14.78 4.64 29.00
C TYR A 5 16.06 5.50 29.14
N GLN A 6 16.01 6.52 30.00
CA GLN A 6 17.19 7.34 30.38
C GLN A 6 17.89 6.81 31.62
N SER A 7 17.35 5.83 32.34
CA SER A 7 17.89 5.32 33.57
C SER A 7 19.25 4.61 33.38
N LYS A 8 20.11 4.69 34.41
CA LYS A 8 21.40 3.97 34.39
C LYS A 8 21.22 2.46 34.27
N LYS A 9 20.15 1.90 34.88
CA LYS A 9 19.85 0.45 34.83
C LYS A 9 19.53 0.01 33.40
N TRP A 10 18.66 0.73 32.72
CA TRP A 10 18.31 0.42 31.33
C TRP A 10 19.51 0.50 30.39
N ARG A 11 20.29 1.59 30.47
CA ARG A 11 21.45 1.78 29.61
C ARG A 11 22.50 0.68 29.80
N LYS A 12 22.75 0.27 31.09
CA LYS A 12 23.67 -0.81 31.42
C LYS A 12 23.17 -2.15 30.83
N LEU A 13 21.90 -2.48 31.02
CA LEU A 13 21.29 -3.70 30.46
C LEU A 13 21.40 -3.73 28.95
N LEU A 14 21.02 -2.66 28.27
CA LEU A 14 21.06 -2.58 26.80
C LEU A 14 22.50 -2.74 26.26
N THR A 15 23.49 -2.21 26.97
CA THR A 15 24.91 -2.40 26.61
C THR A 15 25.31 -3.87 26.73
N ILE A 16 24.90 -4.56 27.78
CA ILE A 16 25.19 -5.99 27.97
C ILE A 16 24.53 -6.81 26.88
N ILE A 17 23.25 -6.62 26.61
CA ILE A 17 22.50 -7.33 25.57
C ILE A 17 23.18 -7.13 24.18
N LYS A 18 23.62 -5.90 23.87
CA LYS A 18 24.31 -5.60 22.63
C LYS A 18 25.64 -6.37 22.50
N LEU A 19 26.38 -6.55 23.59
CA LEU A 19 27.64 -7.30 23.59
C LEU A 19 27.40 -8.81 23.46
N GLU A 20 26.37 -9.33 24.12
CA GLU A 20 26.06 -10.76 24.11
C GLU A 20 25.44 -11.27 22.81
N ARG A 21 24.73 -10.38 22.05
CA ARG A 21 24.03 -10.77 20.81
C ARG A 21 24.77 -10.43 19.52
N VAL A 22 26.08 -10.23 19.60
CA VAL A 22 26.93 -10.11 18.40
C VAL A 22 27.06 -11.48 17.76
N ASN A 23 26.91 -11.57 16.43
CA ASN A 23 27.18 -12.82 15.72
C ASN A 23 28.69 -13.11 15.60
N ASP A 24 29.06 -14.27 15.02
CA ASP A 24 30.45 -14.69 14.81
C ASP A 24 31.29 -13.71 13.98
N LYS A 25 30.63 -12.81 13.23
CA LYS A 25 31.28 -11.76 12.42
C LYS A 25 31.38 -10.43 13.15
N GLY A 26 31.06 -10.38 14.45
CA GLY A 26 31.08 -9.15 15.25
C GLY A 26 29.95 -8.17 14.91
N GLN A 27 28.85 -8.62 14.32
CA GLN A 27 27.74 -7.77 13.90
C GLN A 27 26.51 -8.00 14.76
N LEU A 28 25.80 -6.93 15.09
CA LEU A 28 24.44 -7.00 15.61
C LEU A 28 23.45 -7.22 14.46
N ILE A 29 22.56 -8.18 14.61
CA ILE A 29 21.51 -8.46 13.63
C ILE A 29 20.17 -7.94 14.16
N CYS A 30 19.44 -7.23 13.31
CA CYS A 30 18.09 -6.78 13.64
C CYS A 30 17.15 -7.98 13.74
N GLU A 31 16.59 -8.20 14.92
CA GLU A 31 15.70 -9.34 15.20
C GLU A 31 14.34 -9.25 14.49
N TYR A 32 14.01 -8.08 13.90
CA TYR A 32 12.79 -7.90 13.10
C TYR A 32 12.99 -8.20 11.62
N CYS A 33 14.05 -7.67 10.98
CA CYS A 33 14.23 -7.79 9.53
C CYS A 33 15.41 -8.68 9.11
N GLY A 34 16.17 -9.24 10.05
CA GLY A 34 17.32 -10.13 9.80
C GLY A 34 18.56 -9.46 9.20
N LYS A 35 18.57 -8.13 9.02
CA LYS A 35 19.69 -7.40 8.43
C LYS A 35 20.64 -6.88 9.50
N PRO A 36 21.97 -6.72 9.18
CA PRO A 36 22.94 -6.16 10.12
C PRO A 36 22.63 -4.73 10.53
N ILE A 37 22.78 -4.41 11.81
CA ILE A 37 22.68 -3.05 12.35
C ILE A 37 24.09 -2.45 12.32
N VAL A 38 24.37 -1.62 11.32
CA VAL A 38 25.70 -1.09 11.06
C VAL A 38 26.06 0.07 11.97
N ARG A 39 25.09 0.88 12.36
CA ARG A 39 25.31 2.11 13.12
C ARG A 39 24.78 1.97 14.55
N ALA A 40 25.63 2.23 15.53
CA ALA A 40 25.29 2.06 16.96
C ALA A 40 24.02 2.83 17.39
N TYR A 41 23.81 4.02 16.82
CA TYR A 41 22.63 4.84 17.13
C TYR A 41 21.34 4.31 16.51
N ASP A 42 21.44 3.45 15.49
CA ASP A 42 20.29 2.82 14.83
C ASP A 42 19.80 1.56 15.57
N CYS A 43 20.53 1.13 16.61
CA CYS A 43 20.16 -0.04 17.40
C CYS A 43 19.28 0.33 18.60
N ILE A 44 18.01 -0.01 18.52
CA ILE A 44 16.98 0.21 19.56
C ILE A 44 16.70 -1.11 20.30
N GLY A 45 16.63 -1.04 21.64
CA GLY A 45 16.07 -2.12 22.45
C GLY A 45 14.55 -1.96 22.53
N HIS A 46 13.84 -2.90 21.89
CA HIS A 46 12.38 -2.94 21.85
C HIS A 46 11.86 -3.94 22.86
N HIS A 47 10.90 -3.54 23.71
CA HIS A 47 10.20 -4.48 24.60
C HIS A 47 9.08 -5.21 23.84
N VAL A 48 9.15 -6.54 23.79
CA VAL A 48 8.13 -7.40 23.16
C VAL A 48 6.82 -7.31 23.95
N ILE A 49 6.89 -7.43 25.28
CA ILE A 49 5.79 -7.07 26.19
C ILE A 49 5.93 -5.58 26.48
N PRO A 50 5.01 -4.74 25.98
CA PRO A 50 5.12 -3.29 26.12
C PRO A 50 5.16 -2.86 27.59
N LEU A 51 5.95 -1.83 27.88
CA LEU A 51 5.94 -1.22 29.21
C LEU A 51 4.68 -0.35 29.38
N THR A 52 4.03 -0.54 30.52
CA THR A 52 2.90 0.28 30.99
C THR A 52 3.28 0.93 32.33
N ASP A 53 2.47 1.85 32.83
CA ASP A 53 2.69 2.44 34.16
C ASP A 53 2.57 1.40 35.29
N GLU A 54 1.90 0.29 35.04
CA GLU A 54 1.72 -0.80 35.99
C GLU A 54 2.95 -1.73 36.05
N ASN A 55 3.59 -2.03 34.89
CA ASN A 55 4.70 -2.99 34.82
C ASN A 55 6.09 -2.38 34.69
N ILE A 56 6.21 -1.06 34.55
CA ILE A 56 7.50 -0.38 34.35
C ILE A 56 8.46 -0.54 35.53
N ASN A 57 7.93 -0.79 36.73
CA ASN A 57 8.70 -1.04 37.96
C ASN A 57 8.96 -2.53 38.18
N ASP A 58 8.36 -3.41 37.40
CA ASP A 58 8.62 -4.83 37.48
C ASP A 58 9.88 -5.20 36.69
N ALA A 59 10.94 -5.54 37.42
CA ALA A 59 12.23 -5.88 36.81
C ALA A 59 12.15 -7.14 35.93
N THR A 60 11.20 -8.07 36.21
CA THR A 60 11.01 -9.27 35.40
C THR A 60 10.41 -8.99 34.04
N VAL A 61 9.83 -7.82 33.83
CA VAL A 61 9.30 -7.32 32.56
C VAL A 61 10.22 -6.24 31.98
N ALA A 62 10.50 -5.21 32.77
CA ALA A 62 11.18 -4.00 32.30
C ALA A 62 12.70 -4.17 32.09
N LEU A 63 13.34 -5.07 32.86
CA LEU A 63 14.77 -5.36 32.78
C LEU A 63 15.09 -6.81 32.40
N ASN A 64 14.13 -7.52 31.85
CA ASN A 64 14.30 -8.89 31.37
C ASN A 64 14.93 -8.90 29.97
N PRO A 65 16.15 -9.45 29.78
CA PRO A 65 16.78 -9.55 28.46
C PRO A 65 15.93 -10.27 27.43
N ASP A 66 15.17 -11.32 27.83
CA ASP A 66 14.33 -12.11 26.93
C ASP A 66 13.10 -11.32 26.43
N ASN A 67 12.72 -10.26 27.15
CA ASN A 67 11.68 -9.34 26.74
C ASN A 67 12.20 -8.20 25.82
N ILE A 68 13.48 -8.20 25.46
CA ILE A 68 14.09 -7.12 24.68
C ILE A 68 14.59 -7.66 23.35
N GLN A 69 14.13 -7.06 22.25
CA GLN A 69 14.65 -7.29 20.91
C GLN A 69 15.54 -6.12 20.45
N LEU A 70 16.66 -6.45 19.81
CA LEU A 70 17.51 -5.44 19.17
C LEU A 70 17.05 -5.22 17.74
N VAL A 71 16.59 -4.01 17.44
CA VAL A 71 16.01 -3.69 16.13
C VAL A 71 16.54 -2.35 15.61
N HIS A 72 16.50 -2.16 14.27
CA HIS A 72 16.76 -0.84 13.71
C HIS A 72 15.72 0.17 14.18
N HIS A 73 16.10 1.44 14.23
CA HIS A 73 15.15 2.53 14.55
C HIS A 73 13.92 2.51 13.61
N ILE A 74 14.12 2.29 12.32
CA ILE A 74 13.02 2.18 11.36
C ILE A 74 12.14 0.95 11.64
N CYS A 75 12.74 -0.20 11.97
CA CYS A 75 12.01 -1.42 12.31
C CYS A 75 11.21 -1.25 13.61
N HIS A 76 11.76 -0.56 14.61
CA HIS A 76 11.06 -0.22 15.83
C HIS A 76 9.83 0.66 15.57
N ASN A 77 9.94 1.62 14.65
CA ASN A 77 8.81 2.43 14.23
C ASN A 77 7.74 1.60 13.49
N HIS A 78 8.14 0.60 12.71
CA HIS A 78 7.22 -0.37 12.09
C HIS A 78 6.47 -1.19 13.15
N ILE A 79 7.18 -1.76 14.14
CA ILE A 79 6.57 -2.57 15.21
C ILE A 79 5.52 -1.75 15.98
N HIS A 80 5.83 -0.50 16.28
CA HIS A 80 4.92 0.37 17.04
C HIS A 80 3.89 1.12 16.20
N ASN A 81 3.92 0.97 14.89
CA ASN A 81 3.07 1.75 13.98
C ASN A 81 3.19 3.29 14.19
N LYS A 82 4.30 3.74 14.84
CA LYS A 82 4.47 5.10 15.34
C LYS A 82 4.53 6.19 14.27
N LEU A 83 4.79 5.80 13.02
CA LEU A 83 4.84 6.72 11.88
C LEU A 83 3.75 6.42 10.87
N GLY A 84 2.73 5.63 11.25
CA GLY A 84 1.73 5.21 10.29
C GLY A 84 2.37 4.50 9.09
N PHE A 85 3.44 3.74 9.29
CA PHE A 85 3.98 2.79 8.33
C PHE A 85 3.06 1.57 8.27
N GLN A 86 1.78 1.79 8.04
CA GLN A 86 1.00 0.77 7.37
C GLN A 86 1.67 0.59 6.01
N GLU A 87 1.99 -0.64 5.69
CA GLU A 87 2.56 -0.99 4.40
C GLU A 87 1.60 -0.48 3.34
N ARG A 88 2.05 0.50 2.54
CA ARG A 88 1.20 1.12 1.55
C ARG A 88 0.84 0.11 0.48
N GLN A 89 -0.42 -0.23 0.37
CA GLN A 89 -0.90 -1.18 -0.61
C GLN A 89 -1.38 -0.45 -1.86
N VAL A 90 -1.09 -1.02 -3.01
CA VAL A 90 -1.62 -0.55 -4.29
C VAL A 90 -2.46 -1.67 -4.89
N TYR A 91 -3.63 -1.31 -5.39
CA TYR A 91 -4.55 -2.22 -6.03
C TYR A 91 -4.82 -1.77 -7.46
N LEU A 92 -4.61 -2.68 -8.41
CA LEU A 92 -5.06 -2.54 -9.79
C LEU A 92 -6.47 -3.12 -9.88
N VAL A 93 -7.47 -2.25 -9.88
CA VAL A 93 -8.88 -2.66 -9.97
C VAL A 93 -9.31 -2.65 -11.42
N TYR A 94 -9.47 -3.84 -12.00
CA TYR A 94 -9.78 -3.97 -13.41
C TYR A 94 -11.04 -4.81 -13.67
N GLY A 95 -11.52 -4.77 -14.89
CA GLY A 95 -12.71 -5.50 -15.32
C GLY A 95 -13.45 -4.79 -16.45
N PRO A 96 -14.53 -5.38 -16.99
CA PRO A 96 -15.24 -4.83 -18.12
C PRO A 96 -15.83 -3.43 -17.81
N PRO A 97 -16.10 -2.63 -18.86
CA PRO A 97 -16.89 -1.42 -18.70
C PRO A 97 -18.21 -1.74 -18.03
N PHE A 98 -18.72 -0.85 -17.20
CA PHE A 98 -19.99 -0.99 -16.45
C PHE A 98 -20.06 -2.13 -15.42
N ALA A 99 -18.96 -2.85 -15.13
CA ALA A 99 -18.88 -3.88 -14.08
C ALA A 99 -19.01 -3.33 -12.63
N GLY A 100 -19.04 -2.02 -12.45
CA GLY A 100 -19.18 -1.43 -11.12
C GLY A 100 -17.87 -1.25 -10.33
N LYS A 101 -16.73 -1.25 -10.99
CA LYS A 101 -15.41 -1.07 -10.36
C LYS A 101 -15.34 0.10 -9.39
N ARG A 102 -15.91 1.25 -9.75
CA ARG A 102 -15.95 2.41 -8.86
C ARG A 102 -16.77 2.14 -7.61
N LYS A 103 -17.95 1.53 -7.74
CA LYS A 103 -18.79 1.15 -6.60
C LYS A 103 -18.06 0.18 -5.66
N PHE A 104 -17.32 -0.78 -6.23
CA PHE A 104 -16.49 -1.69 -5.46
C PHE A 104 -15.45 -0.91 -4.62
N VAL A 105 -14.71 0.00 -5.24
CA VAL A 105 -13.69 0.81 -4.55
C VAL A 105 -14.32 1.71 -3.50
N ASP A 106 -15.47 2.33 -3.77
CA ASP A 106 -16.16 3.19 -2.81
C ASP A 106 -16.61 2.42 -1.55
N GLY A 107 -16.88 1.10 -1.67
CA GLY A 107 -17.17 0.24 -0.52
C GLY A 107 -15.94 -0.31 0.21
N ALA A 108 -14.78 -0.33 -0.46
CA ALA A 108 -13.56 -0.94 0.08
C ALA A 108 -12.55 0.10 0.65
N ARG A 109 -12.62 1.33 0.19
CA ARG A 109 -11.69 2.39 0.58
C ARG A 109 -11.96 2.94 1.97
N ASN A 110 -10.92 3.43 2.61
CA ASN A 110 -11.01 4.27 3.81
C ASN A 110 -10.82 5.75 3.45
N ASP A 111 -11.16 6.63 4.39
CA ASP A 111 -10.88 8.06 4.23
C ASP A 111 -9.38 8.32 4.16
N GLY A 112 -8.97 9.07 3.13
CA GLY A 112 -7.56 9.37 2.87
C GLY A 112 -6.85 8.38 1.95
N ASP A 113 -7.51 7.33 1.45
CA ASP A 113 -6.98 6.47 0.40
C ASP A 113 -6.97 7.19 -0.96
N LEU A 114 -5.97 6.89 -1.79
CA LEU A 114 -5.79 7.52 -3.09
C LEU A 114 -6.53 6.74 -4.18
N ILE A 115 -7.36 7.42 -4.97
CA ILE A 115 -8.09 6.82 -6.08
C ILE A 115 -7.65 7.45 -7.40
N VAL A 116 -7.14 6.61 -8.30
CA VAL A 116 -6.82 6.98 -9.70
C VAL A 116 -7.93 6.42 -10.59
N ASP A 117 -8.93 7.24 -10.86
CA ASP A 117 -10.08 6.93 -11.73
C ASP A 117 -10.19 8.00 -12.82
N ILE A 118 -9.96 7.59 -14.07
CA ILE A 118 -9.95 8.52 -15.21
C ILE A 118 -11.31 9.19 -15.42
N ASP A 119 -12.41 8.51 -15.12
CA ASP A 119 -13.75 9.11 -15.26
C ASP A 119 -13.99 10.20 -14.20
N SER A 120 -13.47 10.02 -13.00
CA SER A 120 -13.51 11.05 -11.96
C SER A 120 -12.64 12.25 -12.32
N ILE A 121 -11.47 12.04 -12.91
CA ILE A 121 -10.61 13.12 -13.41
C ILE A 121 -11.34 13.91 -14.51
N TRP A 122 -11.95 13.21 -15.48
CA TRP A 122 -12.78 13.87 -16.51
C TRP A 122 -13.85 14.76 -15.90
N GLN A 123 -14.60 14.22 -14.97
CA GLN A 123 -15.68 14.96 -14.29
C GLN A 123 -15.16 16.19 -13.54
N SER A 124 -14.05 16.02 -12.80
CA SER A 124 -13.49 17.11 -11.98
C SER A 124 -12.99 18.29 -12.79
N ILE A 125 -12.34 18.08 -13.94
CA ILE A 125 -11.76 19.18 -14.71
C ILE A 125 -12.68 19.72 -15.79
N SER A 126 -13.66 18.93 -16.27
CA SER A 126 -14.61 19.40 -17.30
C SER A 126 -15.87 20.03 -16.71
N GLY A 127 -16.22 19.72 -15.46
CA GLY A 127 -17.52 20.06 -14.88
C GLY A 127 -18.72 19.34 -15.53
N CYS A 128 -18.46 18.44 -16.48
CA CYS A 128 -19.49 17.69 -17.21
C CYS A 128 -20.01 16.48 -16.39
N PRO A 129 -21.23 16.02 -16.67
CA PRO A 129 -21.70 14.75 -16.11
C PRO A 129 -20.77 13.58 -16.43
N ARG A 130 -20.76 12.56 -15.55
CA ARG A 130 -19.96 11.35 -15.74
C ARG A 130 -20.30 10.69 -17.08
N GLY A 131 -19.28 10.32 -17.84
CA GLY A 131 -19.41 9.72 -19.18
C GLY A 131 -19.21 10.72 -20.32
N LEU A 132 -19.49 12.02 -20.11
CA LEU A 132 -19.23 13.03 -21.12
C LEU A 132 -17.74 13.46 -21.09
N LYS A 133 -17.01 13.20 -22.20
CA LYS A 133 -15.55 13.37 -22.30
C LYS A 133 -15.19 14.35 -23.41
N PRO A 134 -15.19 15.68 -23.16
CA PRO A 134 -14.85 16.67 -24.17
C PRO A 134 -13.43 16.47 -24.71
N GLY A 135 -13.28 16.19 -26.02
CA GLY A 135 -11.99 15.81 -26.61
C GLY A 135 -10.86 16.81 -26.42
N ARG A 136 -11.20 18.11 -26.30
CA ARG A 136 -10.22 19.18 -26.06
C ARG A 136 -9.45 19.05 -24.76
N LEU A 137 -10.02 18.39 -23.74
CA LEU A 137 -9.39 18.21 -22.42
C LEU A 137 -8.60 16.89 -22.30
N ARG A 138 -8.56 16.09 -23.36
CA ARG A 138 -7.94 14.77 -23.32
C ARG A 138 -6.49 14.80 -22.80
N ALA A 139 -5.67 15.70 -23.32
CA ALA A 139 -4.27 15.81 -22.89
C ALA A 139 -4.15 16.18 -21.40
N ASN A 140 -5.01 17.08 -20.92
CA ASN A 140 -5.04 17.48 -19.50
C ASN A 140 -5.42 16.32 -18.58
N VAL A 141 -6.48 15.56 -18.95
CA VAL A 141 -6.92 14.40 -18.17
C VAL A 141 -5.84 13.35 -18.06
N PHE A 142 -5.20 13.00 -19.19
CA PHE A 142 -4.12 12.01 -19.18
C PHE A 142 -2.90 12.50 -18.42
N GLY A 143 -2.55 13.79 -18.52
CA GLY A 143 -1.46 14.39 -17.73
C GLY A 143 -1.71 14.31 -16.22
N ILE A 144 -2.94 14.59 -15.77
CA ILE A 144 -3.32 14.46 -14.35
C ILE A 144 -3.28 12.99 -13.92
N ARG A 145 -3.82 12.09 -14.73
CA ARG A 145 -3.75 10.64 -14.45
C ARG A 145 -2.30 10.17 -14.28
N ASP A 146 -1.42 10.56 -15.19
CA ASP A 146 -0.01 10.16 -15.17
C ASP A 146 0.70 10.74 -13.94
N ALA A 147 0.41 11.98 -13.56
CA ALA A 147 0.92 12.56 -12.32
C ALA A 147 0.45 11.80 -11.06
N LEU A 148 -0.81 11.36 -11.03
CA LEU A 148 -1.33 10.52 -9.94
C LEU A 148 -0.68 9.13 -9.93
N ILE A 149 -0.46 8.51 -11.10
CA ILE A 149 0.27 7.25 -11.22
C ILE A 149 1.70 7.39 -10.70
N ASP A 150 2.39 8.50 -11.02
CA ASP A 150 3.71 8.78 -10.48
C ASP A 150 3.70 8.96 -8.96
N MET A 151 2.67 9.60 -8.39
CA MET A 151 2.50 9.68 -6.94
C MET A 151 2.36 8.29 -6.31
N VAL A 152 1.62 7.38 -6.95
CA VAL A 152 1.47 5.98 -6.51
C VAL A 152 2.81 5.25 -6.62
N LYS A 153 3.47 5.32 -7.77
CA LYS A 153 4.75 4.65 -8.08
C LYS A 153 5.84 5.02 -7.06
N TYR A 154 5.99 6.31 -6.80
CA TYR A 154 7.01 6.83 -5.88
C TYR A 154 6.52 6.97 -4.44
N ARG A 155 5.33 6.43 -4.12
CA ARG A 155 4.75 6.46 -2.77
C ARG A 155 4.68 7.87 -2.17
N ARG A 156 4.40 8.88 -3.00
CA ARG A 156 4.27 10.28 -2.54
C ARG A 156 2.94 10.51 -1.86
N GLY A 157 2.95 11.27 -0.77
CA GLY A 157 1.75 11.56 0.04
C GLY A 157 1.65 10.70 1.30
N LYS A 158 0.50 10.76 1.99
CA LYS A 158 0.25 10.06 3.27
C LYS A 158 -0.84 8.99 3.18
N TRP A 159 -1.27 8.64 1.95
CA TRP A 159 -2.26 7.59 1.72
C TRP A 159 -1.75 6.21 2.17
N LEU A 160 -2.66 5.33 2.55
CA LEU A 160 -2.36 3.96 2.95
C LEU A 160 -2.64 2.98 1.82
N ASN A 161 -3.80 3.09 1.19
CA ASN A 161 -4.13 2.31 0.01
C ASN A 161 -4.26 3.23 -1.20
N ALA A 162 -3.87 2.71 -2.37
CA ALA A 162 -4.10 3.38 -3.64
C ALA A 162 -4.84 2.42 -4.58
N TYR A 163 -5.91 2.89 -5.18
CA TYR A 163 -6.72 2.13 -6.12
C TYR A 163 -6.59 2.72 -7.51
N VAL A 164 -5.99 1.98 -8.44
CA VAL A 164 -5.87 2.34 -9.86
C VAL A 164 -6.97 1.61 -10.62
N ILE A 165 -7.96 2.36 -11.09
CA ILE A 165 -9.17 1.80 -11.71
C ILE A 165 -9.06 1.90 -13.23
N GLY A 166 -9.32 0.78 -13.94
CA GLY A 166 -9.31 0.78 -15.40
C GLY A 166 -9.94 -0.46 -16.02
N GLY A 167 -9.93 -0.53 -17.34
CA GLY A 167 -10.42 -1.69 -18.10
C GLY A 167 -9.40 -2.83 -18.12
N TYR A 168 -8.22 -2.54 -18.57
CA TYR A 168 -7.04 -3.43 -18.65
C TYR A 168 -7.35 -4.87 -19.13
N PRO A 169 -7.90 -5.07 -20.35
CA PRO A 169 -8.27 -6.40 -20.83
C PRO A 169 -7.05 -7.30 -21.10
N LEU A 170 -5.89 -6.73 -21.44
CA LEU A 170 -4.71 -7.47 -21.82
C LEU A 170 -3.87 -7.88 -20.59
N SER A 171 -3.55 -9.18 -20.45
CA SER A 171 -2.75 -9.71 -19.34
C SER A 171 -1.36 -9.06 -19.24
N GLY A 172 -0.66 -8.91 -20.36
CA GLY A 172 0.66 -8.29 -20.38
C GLY A 172 0.66 -6.81 -19.95
N GLU A 173 -0.44 -6.07 -20.20
CA GLU A 173 -0.59 -4.71 -19.68
C GLU A 173 -0.77 -4.72 -18.17
N ARG A 174 -1.61 -5.63 -17.63
CA ARG A 174 -1.81 -5.78 -16.19
C ARG A 174 -0.52 -6.16 -15.48
N GLU A 175 0.19 -7.16 -15.98
CA GLU A 175 1.47 -7.59 -15.41
C GLU A 175 2.50 -6.46 -15.36
N ARG A 176 2.61 -5.68 -16.44
CA ARG A 176 3.49 -4.52 -16.50
C ARG A 176 3.14 -3.49 -15.42
N ILE A 177 1.85 -3.13 -15.30
CA ILE A 177 1.38 -2.14 -14.31
C ILE A 177 1.57 -2.68 -12.89
N MET A 178 1.22 -3.94 -12.64
CA MET A 178 1.40 -4.58 -11.33
C MET A 178 2.86 -4.56 -10.90
N LYS A 179 3.78 -4.90 -11.81
CA LYS A 179 5.23 -4.87 -11.55
C LYS A 179 5.72 -3.44 -11.30
N GLU A 180 5.29 -2.49 -12.12
CA GLU A 180 5.71 -1.08 -12.02
C GLU A 180 5.24 -0.41 -10.73
N LEU A 181 4.01 -0.67 -10.33
CA LEU A 181 3.39 -0.08 -9.14
C LEU A 181 3.51 -0.94 -7.88
N GLN A 182 4.05 -2.17 -8.00
CA GLN A 182 4.01 -3.18 -6.94
C GLN A 182 2.57 -3.39 -6.44
N ALA A 183 1.64 -3.49 -7.40
CA ALA A 183 0.22 -3.57 -7.13
C ALA A 183 -0.27 -5.03 -7.03
N ARG A 184 -1.33 -5.22 -6.25
CA ARG A 184 -2.14 -6.45 -6.26
C ARG A 184 -3.33 -6.24 -7.19
N GLU A 185 -3.68 -7.26 -7.96
CA GLU A 185 -4.83 -7.16 -8.83
C GLU A 185 -6.14 -7.49 -8.11
N ILE A 186 -7.19 -6.79 -8.50
CA ILE A 186 -8.57 -7.06 -8.11
C ILE A 186 -9.40 -7.06 -9.39
N TYR A 187 -9.90 -8.25 -9.75
CA TYR A 187 -10.82 -8.39 -10.86
C TYR A 187 -12.25 -8.15 -10.40
N VAL A 188 -12.92 -7.18 -11.00
CA VAL A 188 -14.35 -6.93 -10.79
C VAL A 188 -15.11 -7.59 -11.92
N GLU A 189 -15.61 -8.78 -11.64
CA GLU A 189 -16.29 -9.64 -12.58
C GLU A 189 -17.65 -9.06 -13.01
N SER A 190 -18.00 -9.24 -14.26
CA SER A 190 -19.34 -9.05 -14.82
C SER A 190 -19.41 -9.76 -16.18
N ASN A 191 -20.58 -10.23 -16.55
CA ASN A 191 -20.78 -10.81 -17.89
C ASN A 191 -21.07 -9.71 -18.94
N GLU A 192 -20.95 -10.08 -20.22
CA GLU A 192 -21.10 -9.15 -21.33
C GLU A 192 -22.52 -8.58 -21.41
N ASP A 193 -23.53 -9.43 -21.23
CA ASP A 193 -24.95 -9.03 -21.33
C ASP A 193 -25.32 -8.00 -20.24
N ASP A 194 -24.89 -8.22 -19.00
CA ASP A 194 -25.10 -7.28 -17.90
C ASP A 194 -24.43 -5.92 -18.15
N CYS A 195 -23.28 -5.93 -18.81
CA CYS A 195 -22.61 -4.70 -19.19
C CYS A 195 -23.32 -3.99 -20.33
N LEU A 196 -23.80 -4.74 -21.36
CA LEU A 196 -24.51 -4.18 -22.50
C LEU A 196 -25.86 -3.57 -22.16
N ILE A 197 -26.57 -4.12 -21.18
CA ILE A 197 -27.85 -3.58 -20.68
C ILE A 197 -27.64 -2.16 -20.09
N LYS A 198 -26.48 -1.90 -19.49
CA LYS A 198 -26.16 -0.61 -18.84
C LYS A 198 -25.67 0.45 -19.82
N CYS A 199 -25.43 0.09 -21.09
CA CYS A 199 -24.96 1.02 -22.12
C CYS A 199 -26.08 1.93 -22.61
N GLY A 200 -25.79 3.24 -22.67
CA GLY A 200 -26.70 4.26 -23.21
C GLY A 200 -26.51 4.55 -24.71
N SER A 201 -25.41 4.07 -25.33
CA SER A 201 -25.06 4.35 -26.72
C SER A 201 -24.49 3.16 -27.48
N ALA A 202 -24.51 3.25 -28.81
CA ALA A 202 -23.90 2.22 -29.69
C ALA A 202 -22.36 2.14 -29.49
N ASP A 203 -21.72 3.29 -29.25
CA ASP A 203 -20.26 3.35 -29.01
C ASP A 203 -19.88 2.68 -27.70
N GLU A 204 -20.68 2.84 -26.65
CA GLU A 204 -20.48 2.14 -25.39
C GLU A 204 -20.63 0.62 -25.54
N LYS A 205 -21.66 0.17 -26.30
CA LYS A 205 -21.86 -1.25 -26.59
C LYS A 205 -20.67 -1.84 -27.36
N LYS A 206 -20.16 -1.10 -28.36
CA LYS A 206 -18.95 -1.50 -29.09
C LYS A 206 -17.75 -1.61 -28.14
N PHE A 207 -17.55 -0.62 -27.26
CA PHE A 207 -16.45 -0.64 -26.29
C PHE A 207 -16.52 -1.82 -25.32
N VAL A 208 -17.72 -2.22 -24.89
CA VAL A 208 -17.92 -3.43 -24.06
C VAL A 208 -17.50 -4.67 -24.81
N ARG A 209 -18.00 -4.88 -26.06
CA ARG A 209 -17.66 -6.05 -26.89
C ARG A 209 -16.16 -6.14 -27.16
N ASP A 210 -15.54 -5.03 -27.55
CA ASP A 210 -14.10 -4.95 -27.80
C ASP A 210 -13.28 -5.32 -26.55
N TRP A 211 -13.80 -5.00 -25.36
CA TRP A 211 -13.15 -5.37 -24.11
C TRP A 211 -13.20 -6.90 -23.89
N PHE A 212 -14.38 -7.53 -24.01
CA PHE A 212 -14.54 -8.97 -23.81
C PHE A 212 -13.77 -9.77 -24.87
N GLU A 213 -13.76 -9.33 -26.11
CA GLU A 213 -12.96 -9.97 -27.18
C GLU A 213 -11.46 -9.97 -26.85
N LYS A 214 -10.92 -8.84 -26.38
CA LYS A 214 -9.51 -8.73 -25.98
C LYS A 214 -9.19 -9.55 -24.75
N PHE A 215 -10.08 -9.53 -23.75
CA PHE A 215 -9.90 -10.28 -22.50
C PHE A 215 -9.91 -11.80 -22.75
N GLY A 216 -10.83 -12.31 -23.56
CA GLY A 216 -10.91 -13.72 -23.91
C GLY A 216 -9.69 -14.24 -24.70
N LYS A 217 -8.99 -13.36 -25.44
CA LYS A 217 -7.76 -13.73 -26.19
C LYS A 217 -6.53 -13.86 -25.30
N THR A 218 -6.53 -13.25 -24.11
CA THR A 218 -5.31 -13.09 -23.28
C THR A 218 -5.43 -13.68 -21.89
N SER A 219 -6.62 -14.04 -21.47
CA SER A 219 -6.85 -14.71 -20.18
C SER A 219 -7.19 -16.18 -20.44
N PRO A 220 -6.59 -17.16 -19.72
CA PRO A 220 -7.04 -18.53 -19.82
C PRO A 220 -8.52 -18.62 -19.42
N PRO A 221 -9.29 -19.56 -19.97
CA PRO A 221 -10.66 -19.80 -19.51
C PRO A 221 -10.66 -20.09 -18.01
N LEU A 222 -11.57 -19.46 -17.28
CA LEU A 222 -11.81 -19.68 -15.86
C LEU A 222 -12.28 -21.10 -15.61
#